data_dc2ef630b52f8dc648af96548e6534d6
#
_entry.id   dc2ef630b52f8dc648af96548e6534d6
#
_cell.length_a   1.000
_cell.length_b   1.000
_cell.length_c   1.000
_cell.angle_alpha   90.00
_cell.angle_beta   90.00
_cell.angle_gamma   90.00
#
_symmetry.space_group_name_H-M   'P 1'
#
loop_
_entity.id
_entity.type
_entity.pdbx_description
1 polymer ?
#
loop_
_entity_poly.entity_id
_entity_poly.type
_entity_poly.pdbx_seq_one_letter_code
_entity_poly.pdbx_strand_id
1 'polypeptide(L)'
;MERLIFKAIVGSQSYGTSTPLADIDYKGVYMQPVDELITFGYLEQVDVSKDECYYEVRRFLQLLQSANPTVLELLYSPEDCIIQSSPQFVLIVNERDKFLTQKCLLSFGGYAIAQIKKAKGLDKKMNWEKDRVERKTPIDFVYAYKDGKTMPVENWLLREGKNQENCGLDALQGLQGL
;
A
#
# COMPACT_ATOMS: atom_id res chain seq x y z
N MET A 1 -26.41 -6.09 -6.70
CA MET A 1 -26.05 -6.81 -5.45
C MET A 1 -27.30 -6.96 -4.62
N GLU A 2 -27.99 -8.08 -4.79
CA GLU A 2 -29.33 -8.29 -4.17
C GLU A 2 -29.32 -8.51 -2.65
N ARG A 3 -28.15 -8.53 -2.02
CA ARG A 3 -28.03 -8.83 -0.57
C ARG A 3 -27.07 -7.91 0.17
N LEU A 4 -27.04 -6.64 -0.23
CA LEU A 4 -26.29 -5.63 0.52
C LEU A 4 -26.98 -5.40 1.89
N ILE A 5 -26.25 -5.64 2.98
CA ILE A 5 -26.78 -5.51 4.35
C ILE A 5 -26.32 -4.22 5.03
N PHE A 6 -25.24 -3.60 4.54
CA PHE A 6 -24.73 -2.33 5.03
C PHE A 6 -23.97 -1.59 3.94
N LYS A 7 -24.14 -0.25 3.88
CA LYS A 7 -23.34 0.65 3.04
C LYS A 7 -23.18 1.98 3.75
N ALA A 8 -21.96 2.50 3.77
CA ALA A 8 -21.64 3.80 4.32
C ALA A 8 -20.61 4.55 3.48
N ILE A 9 -20.60 5.87 3.59
CA ILE A 9 -19.53 6.74 3.15
C ILE A 9 -18.40 6.64 4.18
N VAL A 10 -17.17 6.51 3.69
CA VAL A 10 -15.97 6.37 4.54
C VAL A 10 -14.91 7.41 4.16
N GLY A 11 -13.72 7.31 4.76
CA GLY A 11 -12.62 8.21 4.45
C GLY A 11 -12.81 9.62 4.99
N SER A 12 -12.39 10.63 4.24
CA SER A 12 -12.40 12.03 4.68
C SER A 12 -13.78 12.55 5.06
N GLN A 13 -14.83 12.04 4.43
CA GLN A 13 -16.22 12.37 4.73
C GLN A 13 -16.59 11.92 6.15
N SER A 14 -16.33 10.65 6.49
CA SER A 14 -16.67 10.10 7.82
C SER A 14 -15.86 10.70 8.96
N TYR A 15 -14.71 11.28 8.67
CA TYR A 15 -13.88 11.99 9.66
C TYR A 15 -14.16 13.48 9.76
N GLY A 16 -15.05 14.03 8.92
CA GLY A 16 -15.33 15.46 8.87
C GLY A 16 -14.13 16.30 8.36
N THR A 17 -13.21 15.69 7.62
CA THR A 17 -12.01 16.34 7.06
C THR A 17 -12.09 16.52 5.54
N SER A 18 -13.27 16.24 4.96
CA SER A 18 -13.48 16.34 3.51
C SER A 18 -13.38 17.77 3.03
N THR A 19 -12.89 17.94 1.80
CA THR A 19 -12.90 19.20 1.07
C THR A 19 -13.95 19.13 -0.05
N PRO A 20 -14.40 20.27 -0.62
CA PRO A 20 -15.38 20.26 -1.73
C PRO A 20 -14.95 19.47 -2.98
N LEU A 21 -13.64 19.17 -3.10
CA LEU A 21 -13.07 18.42 -4.21
C LEU A 21 -12.63 17.00 -3.80
N ALA A 22 -12.96 16.55 -2.57
CA ALA A 22 -12.60 15.23 -2.11
C ALA A 22 -13.45 14.16 -2.77
N ASP A 23 -12.83 13.04 -3.15
CA ASP A 23 -13.50 11.85 -3.64
C ASP A 23 -14.41 11.27 -2.54
N ILE A 24 -15.48 10.60 -2.94
CA ILE A 24 -16.40 9.94 -2.02
C ILE A 24 -16.13 8.45 -2.06
N ASP A 25 -15.61 7.92 -0.97
CA ASP A 25 -15.36 6.50 -0.80
C ASP A 25 -16.57 5.79 -0.21
N TYR A 26 -16.92 4.64 -0.77
CA TYR A 26 -18.00 3.79 -0.28
C TYR A 26 -17.47 2.45 0.18
N LYS A 27 -17.92 2.01 1.34
CA LYS A 27 -17.70 0.63 1.80
C LYS A 27 -18.99 0.04 2.30
N GLY A 28 -19.07 -1.28 2.22
CA GLY A 28 -20.24 -1.97 2.72
C GLY A 28 -20.01 -3.45 2.99
N VAL A 29 -21.07 -4.10 3.43
CA VAL A 29 -21.09 -5.52 3.76
C VAL A 29 -22.27 -6.17 3.04
N TYR A 30 -22.04 -7.29 2.42
CA TYR A 30 -23.05 -8.09 1.74
C TYR A 30 -23.08 -9.52 2.23
N MET A 31 -24.19 -10.21 1.98
CA MET A 31 -24.34 -11.63 2.26
C MET A 31 -24.44 -12.41 0.96
N GLN A 32 -23.61 -13.42 0.80
CA GLN A 32 -23.76 -14.37 -0.30
C GLN A 32 -24.85 -15.41 -0.03
N PRO A 33 -25.52 -15.94 -1.07
CA PRO A 33 -26.35 -17.12 -0.98
C PRO A 33 -25.59 -18.31 -0.39
N VAL A 34 -26.30 -19.16 0.36
CA VAL A 34 -25.69 -20.34 1.02
C VAL A 34 -25.09 -21.31 0.00
N ASP A 35 -25.74 -21.48 -1.15
CA ASP A 35 -25.27 -22.29 -2.26
C ASP A 35 -23.93 -21.80 -2.83
N GLU A 36 -23.70 -20.51 -2.90
CA GLU A 36 -22.42 -19.93 -3.30
C GLU A 36 -21.33 -20.09 -2.22
N LEU A 37 -21.72 -20.01 -0.93
CA LEU A 37 -20.79 -20.17 0.19
C LEU A 37 -20.20 -21.59 0.30
N ILE A 38 -20.93 -22.61 -0.15
CA ILE A 38 -20.51 -24.01 -0.08
C ILE A 38 -19.89 -24.51 -1.39
N THR A 39 -19.85 -23.68 -2.43
CA THR A 39 -19.24 -23.98 -3.72
C THR A 39 -17.97 -23.13 -3.95
N PHE A 40 -17.41 -23.24 -5.15
CA PHE A 40 -16.26 -22.42 -5.56
C PHE A 40 -16.62 -20.95 -5.89
N GLY A 41 -17.89 -20.57 -5.70
CA GLY A 41 -18.40 -19.21 -5.95
C GLY A 41 -18.20 -18.23 -4.79
N TYR A 42 -17.53 -18.62 -3.70
CA TYR A 42 -17.30 -17.73 -2.56
C TYR A 42 -16.38 -16.57 -2.91
N LEU A 43 -16.89 -15.35 -2.74
CA LEU A 43 -16.15 -14.10 -2.94
C LEU A 43 -16.01 -13.36 -1.60
N GLU A 44 -14.80 -13.26 -1.10
CA GLU A 44 -14.53 -12.57 0.18
C GLU A 44 -14.78 -11.06 0.12
N GLN A 45 -14.50 -10.45 -1.05
CA GLN A 45 -14.55 -9.03 -1.29
C GLN A 45 -14.88 -8.76 -2.75
N VAL A 46 -15.59 -7.68 -2.99
CA VAL A 46 -15.91 -7.18 -4.34
C VAL A 46 -15.52 -5.71 -4.42
N ASP A 47 -14.55 -5.40 -5.25
CA ASP A 47 -14.16 -4.03 -5.58
C ASP A 47 -14.90 -3.61 -6.85
N VAL A 48 -15.89 -2.73 -6.70
CA VAL A 48 -16.71 -2.23 -7.81
C VAL A 48 -15.94 -1.14 -8.56
N SER A 49 -15.23 -0.30 -7.82
CA SER A 49 -14.36 0.74 -8.34
C SER A 49 -13.17 0.97 -7.40
N LYS A 50 -12.30 1.93 -7.74
CA LYS A 50 -11.21 2.36 -6.86
C LYS A 50 -11.73 2.85 -5.49
N ASP A 51 -12.90 3.47 -5.49
CA ASP A 51 -13.46 4.16 -4.34
C ASP A 51 -14.71 3.44 -3.77
N GLU A 52 -14.99 2.21 -4.23
CA GLU A 52 -16.14 1.43 -3.80
C GLU A 52 -15.82 -0.06 -3.63
N CYS A 53 -15.91 -0.54 -2.37
CA CYS A 53 -15.52 -1.89 -1.96
C CYS A 53 -16.54 -2.50 -0.99
N TYR A 54 -16.86 -3.79 -1.17
CA TYR A 54 -17.80 -4.52 -0.34
C TYR A 54 -17.18 -5.82 0.18
N TYR A 55 -17.37 -6.08 1.46
CA TYR A 55 -16.90 -7.30 2.12
C TYR A 55 -18.07 -8.30 2.26
N GLU A 56 -17.83 -9.56 1.99
CA GLU A 56 -18.75 -10.60 2.40
C GLU A 56 -18.81 -10.68 3.93
N VAL A 57 -19.99 -10.93 4.52
CA VAL A 57 -20.21 -10.82 5.98
C VAL A 57 -19.26 -11.70 6.78
N ARG A 58 -18.95 -12.91 6.32
CA ARG A 58 -17.97 -13.81 6.96
C ARG A 58 -16.59 -13.20 6.95
N ARG A 59 -16.17 -12.66 5.81
CA ARG A 59 -14.89 -11.96 5.70
C ARG A 59 -14.83 -10.72 6.59
N PHE A 60 -15.90 -9.94 6.62
CA PHE A 60 -16.03 -8.79 7.50
C PHE A 60 -15.82 -9.17 8.97
N LEU A 61 -16.49 -10.23 9.44
CA LEU A 61 -16.33 -10.72 10.82
C LEU A 61 -14.93 -11.25 11.11
N GLN A 62 -14.27 -11.91 10.17
CA GLN A 62 -12.86 -12.32 10.31
C GLN A 62 -11.93 -11.13 10.45
N LEU A 63 -12.15 -10.09 9.67
CA LEU A 63 -11.37 -8.85 9.75
C LEU A 63 -11.62 -8.12 11.06
N LEU A 64 -12.85 -8.08 11.58
CA LEU A 64 -13.15 -7.56 12.92
C LEU A 64 -12.44 -8.37 14.01
N GLN A 65 -12.44 -9.69 13.93
CA GLN A 65 -11.74 -10.56 14.89
C GLN A 65 -10.22 -10.34 14.89
N SER A 66 -9.65 -9.96 13.76
CA SER A 66 -8.24 -9.58 13.63
C SER A 66 -7.95 -8.13 14.01
N ALA A 67 -8.98 -7.38 14.44
CA ALA A 67 -8.92 -5.96 14.77
C ALA A 67 -8.38 -5.10 13.58
N ASN A 68 -8.83 -5.42 12.36
CA ASN A 68 -8.45 -4.63 11.18
C ASN A 68 -9.03 -3.21 11.29
N PRO A 69 -8.20 -2.15 11.21
CA PRO A 69 -8.64 -0.77 11.38
C PRO A 69 -9.78 -0.37 10.45
N THR A 70 -9.67 -0.70 9.16
CA THR A 70 -10.63 -0.29 8.13
C THR A 70 -12.05 -0.80 8.39
N VAL A 71 -12.19 -2.05 8.84
CA VAL A 71 -13.52 -2.62 9.10
C VAL A 71 -14.05 -2.24 10.48
N LEU A 72 -13.16 -1.96 11.44
CA LEU A 72 -13.56 -1.37 12.72
C LEU A 72 -14.11 0.04 12.51
N GLU A 73 -13.44 0.88 11.72
CA GLU A 73 -13.94 2.19 11.36
C GLU A 73 -15.30 2.10 10.64
N LEU A 74 -15.46 1.14 9.73
CA LEU A 74 -16.74 0.89 9.05
C LEU A 74 -17.86 0.49 10.03
N LEU A 75 -17.55 -0.30 11.06
CA LEU A 75 -18.51 -0.71 12.11
C LEU A 75 -18.95 0.47 12.99
N TYR A 76 -18.10 1.48 13.13
CA TYR A 76 -18.34 2.69 13.89
C TYR A 76 -18.65 3.91 13.02
N SER A 77 -19.10 3.69 11.76
CA SER A 77 -19.48 4.79 10.88
C SER A 77 -20.49 5.74 11.52
N PRO A 78 -20.30 7.06 11.40
CA PRO A 78 -21.28 8.04 11.85
C PRO A 78 -22.64 7.85 11.18
N GLU A 79 -23.72 8.17 11.87
CA GLU A 79 -25.09 7.97 11.38
C GLU A 79 -25.38 8.72 10.08
N ASP A 80 -24.85 9.93 9.95
CA ASP A 80 -24.96 10.78 8.76
C ASP A 80 -24.21 10.24 7.53
N CYS A 81 -23.27 9.33 7.74
CA CYS A 81 -22.54 8.63 6.68
C CYS A 81 -23.17 7.30 6.28
N ILE A 82 -24.15 6.80 7.04
CA ILE A 82 -24.80 5.52 6.75
C ILE A 82 -25.83 5.69 5.64
N ILE A 83 -25.63 5.01 4.52
CA ILE A 83 -26.56 5.03 3.36
C ILE A 83 -27.63 3.95 3.53
N GLN A 84 -27.21 2.76 3.98
CA GLN A 84 -28.08 1.61 4.14
C GLN A 84 -27.63 0.77 5.33
N SER A 85 -28.60 0.34 6.15
CA SER A 85 -28.37 -0.62 7.23
C SER A 85 -29.57 -1.55 7.35
N SER A 86 -29.34 -2.85 7.31
CA SER A 86 -30.36 -3.88 7.48
C SER A 86 -30.47 -4.33 8.93
N PRO A 87 -31.60 -4.93 9.36
CA PRO A 87 -31.71 -5.51 10.69
C PRO A 87 -30.62 -6.54 11.01
N GLN A 88 -30.12 -7.27 10.03
CA GLN A 88 -29.05 -8.25 10.20
C GLN A 88 -27.73 -7.55 10.57
N PHE A 89 -27.43 -6.43 9.96
CA PHE A 89 -26.23 -5.67 10.29
C PHE A 89 -26.33 -4.99 11.66
N VAL A 90 -27.54 -4.53 12.03
CA VAL A 90 -27.80 -3.95 13.37
C VAL A 90 -27.45 -4.93 14.49
N LEU A 91 -27.65 -6.24 14.31
CA LEU A 91 -27.22 -7.25 15.28
C LEU A 91 -25.69 -7.22 15.51
N ILE A 92 -24.91 -6.99 14.45
CA ILE A 92 -23.45 -6.86 14.56
C ILE A 92 -23.09 -5.56 15.27
N VAL A 93 -23.77 -4.44 14.92
CA VAL A 93 -23.54 -3.13 15.53
C VAL A 93 -23.82 -3.17 17.03
N ASN A 94 -24.87 -3.85 17.48
CA ASN A 94 -25.22 -3.98 18.90
C ASN A 94 -24.12 -4.69 19.71
N GLU A 95 -23.30 -5.50 19.07
CA GLU A 95 -22.21 -6.24 19.68
C GLU A 95 -20.83 -5.62 19.42
N ARG A 96 -20.78 -4.43 18.80
CA ARG A 96 -19.55 -3.79 18.29
C ARG A 96 -18.45 -3.64 19.33
N ASP A 97 -18.80 -3.37 20.59
CA ASP A 97 -17.82 -3.16 21.65
C ASP A 97 -17.01 -4.43 21.98
N LYS A 98 -17.56 -5.61 21.66
CA LYS A 98 -16.86 -6.89 21.83
C LYS A 98 -15.66 -7.05 20.87
N PHE A 99 -15.64 -6.30 19.77
CA PHE A 99 -14.52 -6.30 18.82
C PHE A 99 -13.38 -5.36 19.25
N LEU A 100 -13.62 -4.45 20.21
CA LEU A 100 -12.58 -3.57 20.77
C LEU A 100 -11.72 -4.34 21.78
N THR A 101 -10.74 -5.05 21.30
CA THR A 101 -9.84 -5.86 22.11
C THR A 101 -8.43 -5.26 22.17
N GLN A 102 -7.56 -5.80 23.01
CA GLN A 102 -6.14 -5.41 23.06
C GLN A 102 -5.41 -5.56 21.71
N LYS A 103 -5.92 -6.39 20.80
CA LYS A 103 -5.38 -6.50 19.44
C LYS A 103 -5.46 -5.16 18.69
N CYS A 104 -6.45 -4.30 19.00
CA CYS A 104 -6.58 -2.99 18.40
C CYS A 104 -5.35 -2.11 18.66
N LEU A 105 -4.75 -2.22 19.85
CA LEU A 105 -3.53 -1.48 20.16
C LEU A 105 -2.38 -1.82 19.20
N LEU A 106 -2.23 -3.08 18.88
CA LEU A 106 -1.19 -3.54 17.96
C LEU A 106 -1.51 -3.18 16.50
N SER A 107 -2.74 -3.38 16.06
CA SER A 107 -3.14 -3.11 14.67
C SER A 107 -3.15 -1.62 14.35
N PHE A 108 -3.78 -0.78 15.18
CA PHE A 108 -3.78 0.67 15.00
C PHE A 108 -2.40 1.29 15.24
N GLY A 109 -1.67 0.82 16.25
CA GLY A 109 -0.29 1.25 16.50
C GLY A 109 0.64 0.94 15.33
N GLY A 110 0.56 -0.27 14.80
CA GLY A 110 1.31 -0.67 13.60
C GLY A 110 0.95 0.17 12.38
N TYR A 111 -0.34 0.41 12.16
CA TYR A 111 -0.83 1.28 11.08
C TYR A 111 -0.31 2.72 11.24
N ALA A 112 -0.43 3.31 12.43
CA ALA A 112 0.06 4.67 12.71
C ALA A 112 1.58 4.78 12.47
N ILE A 113 2.37 3.81 12.95
CA ILE A 113 3.82 3.78 12.70
C ILE A 113 4.12 3.68 11.20
N ALA A 114 3.37 2.88 10.45
CA ALA A 114 3.54 2.77 9.01
C ALA A 114 3.23 4.09 8.29
N GLN A 115 2.18 4.82 8.70
CA GLN A 115 1.85 6.13 8.13
C GLN A 115 2.91 7.18 8.48
N ILE A 116 3.42 7.21 9.70
CA ILE A 116 4.52 8.09 10.11
C ILE A 116 5.79 7.82 9.28
N LYS A 117 6.12 6.53 9.06
CA LYS A 117 7.26 6.16 8.20
C LYS A 117 7.07 6.62 6.76
N LYS A 118 5.85 6.50 6.20
CA LYS A 118 5.52 7.00 4.86
C LYS A 118 5.65 8.52 4.79
N ALA A 119 5.10 9.24 5.76
CA ALA A 119 5.18 10.71 5.83
C ALA A 119 6.64 11.19 5.90
N LYS A 120 7.47 10.58 6.77
CA LYS A 120 8.90 10.88 6.85
C LYS A 120 9.65 10.55 5.55
N GLY A 121 9.27 9.47 4.86
CA GLY A 121 9.84 9.10 3.56
C GLY A 121 9.47 10.09 2.46
N LEU A 122 8.24 10.60 2.46
CA LEU A 122 7.79 11.63 1.54
C LEU A 122 8.50 12.96 1.81
N ASP A 123 8.61 13.36 3.09
CA ASP A 123 9.32 14.57 3.50
C ASP A 123 10.79 14.52 3.07
N LYS A 124 11.46 13.39 3.29
CA LYS A 124 12.82 13.18 2.80
C LYS A 124 12.92 13.27 1.26
N LYS A 125 11.90 12.81 0.53
CA LYS A 125 11.87 12.85 -0.93
C LYS A 125 11.56 14.25 -1.47
N MET A 126 10.75 15.04 -0.75
CA MET A 126 10.36 16.41 -1.14
C MET A 126 11.42 17.45 -0.74
N ASN A 127 12.04 17.27 0.43
CA ASN A 127 13.04 18.18 1.00
C ASN A 127 14.48 17.74 0.72
N TRP A 128 14.67 16.62 0.04
CA TRP A 128 15.97 16.30 -0.49
C TRP A 128 16.31 17.39 -1.48
N GLU A 129 17.23 18.26 -1.11
CA GLU A 129 17.89 19.11 -2.09
C GLU A 129 18.17 18.25 -3.29
N LYS A 130 17.73 18.71 -4.45
CA LYS A 130 18.09 18.09 -5.72
C LYS A 130 19.59 18.39 -5.94
N ASP A 131 20.42 17.84 -5.05
CA ASP A 131 21.77 17.53 -5.46
C ASP A 131 21.58 16.78 -6.76
N ARG A 132 22.06 17.37 -7.84
CA ARG A 132 22.04 16.74 -9.15
C ARG A 132 22.50 15.31 -8.90
N VAL A 133 21.57 14.38 -8.95
CA VAL A 133 21.90 12.96 -9.04
C VAL A 133 22.53 12.85 -10.41
N GLU A 134 23.84 13.08 -10.48
CA GLU A 134 24.61 12.76 -11.66
C GLU A 134 24.34 11.28 -11.88
N ARG A 135 23.64 10.99 -12.98
CA ARG A 135 23.39 9.60 -13.36
C ARG A 135 24.76 8.97 -13.55
N LYS A 136 25.13 8.12 -12.61
CA LYS A 136 26.33 7.33 -12.76
C LYS A 136 26.23 6.53 -14.04
N THR A 137 27.24 6.65 -14.86
CA THR A 137 27.39 5.90 -16.10
C THR A 137 28.04 4.55 -15.79
N PRO A 138 27.97 3.56 -16.65
CA PRO A 138 28.66 2.29 -16.42
C PRO A 138 30.17 2.46 -16.12
N ILE A 139 30.79 3.49 -16.64
CA ILE A 139 32.22 3.75 -16.47
C ILE A 139 32.60 4.12 -15.01
N ASP A 140 31.66 4.74 -14.27
CA ASP A 140 31.84 5.07 -12.84
C ASP A 140 32.00 3.83 -11.95
N PHE A 141 31.66 2.66 -12.46
CA PHE A 141 31.74 1.39 -11.73
C PHE A 141 32.89 0.50 -12.25
N VAL A 142 33.66 0.96 -13.21
CA VAL A 142 34.76 0.19 -13.79
C VAL A 142 36.07 0.56 -13.09
N TYR A 143 36.83 -0.47 -12.74
CA TYR A 143 38.15 -0.35 -12.13
C TYR A 143 39.22 -0.96 -13.02
N ALA A 144 40.32 -0.25 -13.17
CA ALA A 144 41.53 -0.79 -13.81
C ALA A 144 42.37 -1.53 -12.77
N TYR A 145 42.90 -2.69 -13.15
CA TYR A 145 43.88 -3.42 -12.34
C TYR A 145 45.28 -3.35 -13.00
N LYS A 146 46.25 -2.76 -12.32
CA LYS A 146 47.62 -2.63 -12.79
C LYS A 146 48.56 -2.72 -11.61
N ASP A 147 49.65 -3.48 -11.75
CA ASP A 147 50.74 -3.64 -10.76
C ASP A 147 50.22 -4.03 -9.34
N GLY A 148 49.26 -4.95 -9.27
CA GLY A 148 48.72 -5.44 -8.00
C GLY A 148 47.75 -4.47 -7.31
N LYS A 149 47.34 -3.37 -7.94
CA LYS A 149 46.44 -2.36 -7.38
C LYS A 149 45.24 -2.13 -8.28
N THR A 150 44.07 -1.94 -7.66
CA THR A 150 42.86 -1.50 -8.32
C THR A 150 42.68 0.00 -8.17
N MET A 151 42.28 0.67 -9.24
CA MET A 151 41.91 2.09 -9.21
C MET A 151 40.72 2.36 -10.14
N PRO A 152 39.90 3.39 -9.88
CA PRO A 152 38.84 3.78 -10.81
C PRO A 152 39.40 4.00 -12.20
N VAL A 153 38.68 3.54 -13.23
CA VAL A 153 39.16 3.61 -14.62
C VAL A 153 39.43 5.03 -15.08
N GLU A 154 38.67 6.01 -14.58
CA GLU A 154 38.89 7.42 -14.89
C GLU A 154 40.28 7.90 -14.44
N ASN A 155 40.70 7.52 -13.24
CA ASN A 155 42.02 7.86 -12.71
C ASN A 155 43.14 7.16 -13.48
N TRP A 156 42.90 5.95 -13.98
CA TRP A 156 43.83 5.22 -14.82
C TRP A 156 43.97 5.90 -16.19
N LEU A 157 42.84 6.30 -16.82
CA LEU A 157 42.84 7.00 -18.11
C LEU A 157 43.62 8.32 -18.02
N LEU A 158 43.40 9.10 -16.96
CA LEU A 158 44.13 10.34 -16.72
C LEU A 158 45.64 10.10 -16.58
N ARG A 159 46.04 9.05 -15.88
CA ARG A 159 47.45 8.68 -15.71
C ARG A 159 48.12 8.25 -17.03
N GLU A 160 47.38 7.56 -17.89
CA GLU A 160 47.89 7.09 -19.21
C GLU A 160 47.74 8.17 -20.30
N GLY A 161 47.26 9.36 -19.96
CA GLY A 161 47.06 10.46 -20.91
C GLY A 161 45.99 10.16 -21.95
N LYS A 162 45.02 9.30 -21.66
CA LYS A 162 43.94 8.90 -22.57
C LYS A 162 42.68 9.70 -22.29
N ASN A 163 42.01 10.12 -23.38
CA ASN A 163 40.73 10.80 -23.26
C ASN A 163 39.62 9.78 -23.13
N GLN A 164 38.77 9.94 -22.10
CA GLN A 164 37.61 9.11 -21.84
C GLN A 164 36.63 9.05 -23.02
N GLU A 165 36.47 10.14 -23.76
CA GLU A 165 35.59 10.22 -24.92
C GLU A 165 35.98 9.27 -26.06
N ASN A 166 37.23 8.84 -26.08
CA ASN A 166 37.76 7.89 -27.07
C ASN A 166 37.75 6.43 -26.57
N CYS A 167 37.15 6.18 -25.38
CA CYS A 167 37.09 4.85 -24.78
C CYS A 167 35.63 4.40 -24.67
N GLY A 168 35.31 3.21 -25.19
CA GLY A 168 34.01 2.57 -25.10
C GLY A 168 34.06 1.31 -24.24
N LEU A 169 32.93 0.93 -23.67
CA LEU A 169 32.75 -0.39 -23.05
C LEU A 169 32.21 -1.32 -24.13
N ASP A 170 33.00 -2.36 -24.46
CA ASP A 170 32.56 -3.37 -25.39
C ASP A 170 32.12 -4.64 -24.64
N ALA A 171 31.04 -5.27 -25.10
CA ALA A 171 30.58 -6.53 -24.52
C ALA A 171 31.50 -7.66 -24.99
N LEU A 172 32.28 -8.23 -24.12
CA LEU A 172 33.03 -9.45 -24.40
C LEU A 172 32.04 -10.60 -24.63
N GLN A 173 31.82 -10.96 -25.88
CA GLN A 173 31.16 -12.21 -26.23
C GLN A 173 32.06 -13.37 -25.80
N GLY A 174 31.66 -14.12 -24.77
CA GLY A 174 32.32 -15.39 -24.48
C GLY A 174 32.67 -15.72 -23.03
N LEU A 175 32.24 -14.96 -22.04
CA LEU A 175 32.32 -15.41 -20.62
C LEU A 175 30.98 -16.02 -20.21
N GLN A 176 30.68 -17.21 -20.71
CA GLN A 176 29.75 -18.13 -20.04
C GLN A 176 30.56 -18.92 -19.01
N GLY A 177 30.27 -18.69 -17.73
CA GLY A 177 30.57 -19.59 -16.63
C GLY A 177 31.96 -19.41 -16.02
N LEU A 178 32.01 -18.72 -14.92
CA LEU A 178 32.78 -19.10 -13.70
C LEU A 178 31.86 -19.03 -12.51
#